data_377a6918cc2be5146bce462a0bc10725
#
_entry.id   377a6918cc2be5146bce462a0bc10725
#
_cell.length_a   1.000
_cell.length_b   1.000
_cell.length_c   1.000
_cell.angle_alpha   90.00
_cell.angle_beta   90.00
_cell.angle_gamma   90.00
#
_symmetry.space_group_name_H-M   'P 1'
#
loop_
_entity.id
_entity.type
_entity.pdbx_description
1 polymer ?
#
loop_
_entity_poly.entity_id
_entity_poly.type
_entity_poly.pdbx_seq_one_letter_code
_entity_poly.pdbx_strand_id
1 'polypeptide(L)'
;RSLLQNRHFCWYWLSTFLSGMGWMIQWVAITWMMVEIDGRPEMVGLVQTCLSLPVIFFAMPAGALSDLFGRKAVVVPAQMLIVLVVLLLVYLIIDQSLNVPWLLAFAFVLGGARASVSPAWQSYVSHIVPKPVLRKAVSLNSVGFNLARTLGPALGGLTLGVLGPALTLVLSGLLSSFLLGVGRSLPRRRGRRVRPVQIWRSVQASVIYSWKDHILRDAYVTVGLFNFSGIVIISLMPLLATSLFDAGSMVYGLLMGVFGTGAIFGAFVQTKFALQVDLGVYIKRLFRVFALSLSVMFLVDSVVTTVVGIFVSGSCWLMLHSSLSALIQTHSKERYRSRCQALFQFMIFGGNGIGALVWGVVAGSFTVTAAFGVSALTIFVGSFYVFYSTNRARRSPPSTQISSALENGSPE
;
A
#
# COMPACT_ATOMS: atom_id res chain seq x y z
N ARG A 1 -3.14 -5.32 32.84
CA ARG A 1 -3.29 -3.88 32.58
C ARG A 1 -3.72 -3.72 31.13
N SER A 2 -4.77 -2.92 30.86
CA SER A 2 -5.26 -2.69 29.50
C SER A 2 -4.19 -1.93 28.67
N LEU A 3 -4.09 -2.23 27.38
CA LEU A 3 -3.16 -1.54 26.45
C LEU A 3 -3.34 -0.01 26.48
N LEU A 4 -4.59 0.43 26.67
CA LEU A 4 -4.97 1.84 26.72
C LEU A 4 -4.50 2.57 28.00
N GLN A 5 -4.07 1.84 29.04
CA GLN A 5 -3.44 2.43 30.22
C GLN A 5 -1.94 2.70 30.02
N ASN A 6 -1.33 2.17 28.96
CA ASN A 6 0.07 2.46 28.63
C ASN A 6 0.15 3.77 27.82
N ARG A 7 0.48 4.89 28.50
CA ARG A 7 0.61 6.21 27.84
C ARG A 7 1.55 6.19 26.63
N HIS A 8 2.67 5.43 26.68
CA HIS A 8 3.60 5.35 25.55
C HIS A 8 2.98 4.67 24.34
N PHE A 9 2.18 3.62 24.56
CA PHE A 9 1.45 2.97 23.48
C PHE A 9 0.35 3.87 22.90
N CYS A 10 -0.39 4.59 23.73
CA CYS A 10 -1.43 5.52 23.28
C CYS A 10 -0.84 6.64 22.39
N TRP A 11 0.27 7.25 22.82
CA TRP A 11 0.96 8.28 22.03
C TRP A 11 1.54 7.71 20.72
N TYR A 12 2.11 6.52 20.74
CA TYR A 12 2.56 5.81 19.57
C TYR A 12 1.41 5.55 18.59
N TRP A 13 0.30 5.02 19.07
CA TRP A 13 -0.87 4.69 18.26
C TRP A 13 -1.51 5.94 17.66
N LEU A 14 -1.72 6.97 18.48
CA LEU A 14 -2.28 8.24 18.03
C LEU A 14 -1.41 8.92 16.97
N SER A 15 -0.10 8.99 17.20
CA SER A 15 0.83 9.58 16.22
C SER A 15 0.87 8.79 14.92
N THR A 16 0.77 7.46 14.98
CA THR A 16 0.69 6.59 13.80
C THR A 16 -0.59 6.84 13.02
N PHE A 17 -1.71 6.94 13.72
CA PHE A 17 -3.02 7.23 13.11
C PHE A 17 -3.05 8.62 12.46
N LEU A 18 -2.66 9.66 13.21
CA LEU A 18 -2.64 11.05 12.70
C LEU A 18 -1.67 11.21 11.53
N SER A 19 -0.47 10.65 11.62
CA SER A 19 0.48 10.67 10.50
C SER A 19 -0.04 9.87 9.30
N GLY A 20 -0.77 8.78 9.52
CA GLY A 20 -1.46 8.03 8.47
C GLY A 20 -2.53 8.88 7.78
N MET A 21 -3.34 9.59 8.56
CA MET A 21 -4.33 10.55 8.06
C MET A 21 -3.66 11.66 7.22
N GLY A 22 -2.62 12.30 7.78
CA GLY A 22 -1.88 13.34 7.07
C GLY A 22 -1.31 12.84 5.74
N TRP A 23 -0.78 11.63 5.69
CA TRP A 23 -0.30 11.02 4.45
C TRP A 23 -1.41 10.83 3.41
N MET A 24 -2.59 10.34 3.82
CA MET A 24 -3.71 10.13 2.90
C MET A 24 -4.28 11.45 2.36
N ILE A 25 -4.40 12.47 3.23
CA ILE A 25 -4.79 13.83 2.84
C ILE A 25 -3.79 14.40 1.83
N GLN A 26 -2.50 14.30 2.13
CA GLN A 26 -1.42 14.78 1.26
C GLN A 26 -1.43 14.09 -0.10
N TRP A 27 -1.64 12.77 -0.11
CA TRP A 27 -1.72 11.99 -1.33
C TRP A 27 -2.87 12.44 -2.24
N VAL A 28 -4.07 12.64 -1.67
CA VAL A 28 -5.24 13.17 -2.38
C VAL A 28 -4.95 14.57 -2.94
N ALA A 29 -4.37 15.47 -2.11
CA ALA A 29 -4.07 16.82 -2.53
C ALA A 29 -3.07 16.87 -3.70
N ILE A 30 -1.95 16.13 -3.62
CA ILE A 30 -0.94 16.09 -4.67
C ILE A 30 -1.50 15.52 -5.97
N THR A 31 -2.32 14.45 -5.88
CA THR A 31 -2.91 13.83 -7.06
C THR A 31 -3.92 14.76 -7.72
N TRP A 32 -4.75 15.44 -6.94
CA TRP A 32 -5.71 16.42 -7.46
C TRP A 32 -5.04 17.64 -8.07
N MET A 33 -4.00 18.17 -7.45
CA MET A 33 -3.24 19.29 -7.99
C MET A 33 -2.67 18.99 -9.38
N MET A 34 -2.30 17.75 -9.67
CA MET A 34 -1.89 17.38 -11.03
C MET A 34 -3.04 17.52 -12.02
N VAL A 35 -4.28 17.22 -11.62
CA VAL A 35 -5.46 17.43 -12.48
C VAL A 35 -5.67 18.92 -12.75
N GLU A 36 -5.47 19.78 -11.75
CA GLU A 36 -5.63 21.23 -11.91
C GLU A 36 -4.50 21.88 -12.74
N ILE A 37 -3.26 21.39 -12.62
CA ILE A 37 -2.09 21.96 -13.32
C ILE A 37 -2.01 21.49 -14.79
N ASP A 38 -2.26 20.23 -15.06
CA ASP A 38 -2.06 19.62 -16.39
C ASP A 38 -3.29 18.84 -16.89
N GLY A 39 -3.90 18.04 -16.03
CA GLY A 39 -5.10 17.25 -16.33
C GLY A 39 -4.90 16.08 -17.28
N ARG A 40 -3.75 15.91 -17.92
CA ARG A 40 -3.48 14.77 -18.81
C ARG A 40 -3.40 13.47 -18.01
N PRO A 41 -4.08 12.39 -18.46
CA PRO A 41 -4.10 11.12 -17.74
C PRO A 41 -2.72 10.52 -17.47
N GLU A 42 -1.75 10.71 -18.38
CA GLU A 42 -0.38 10.25 -18.22
C GLU A 42 0.31 10.92 -17.03
N MET A 43 0.08 12.24 -16.86
CA MET A 43 0.69 13.00 -15.77
C MET A 43 0.05 12.64 -14.43
N VAL A 44 -1.26 12.43 -14.39
CA VAL A 44 -1.97 11.97 -13.18
C VAL A 44 -1.49 10.56 -12.78
N GLY A 45 -1.34 9.65 -13.76
CA GLY A 45 -0.75 8.32 -13.53
C GLY A 45 0.70 8.40 -13.05
N LEU A 46 1.49 9.34 -13.60
CA LEU A 46 2.89 9.52 -13.23
C LEU A 46 3.07 10.01 -11.78
N VAL A 47 2.13 10.81 -11.23
CA VAL A 47 2.13 11.16 -9.80
C VAL A 47 2.09 9.90 -8.94
N GLN A 48 1.18 8.97 -9.23
CA GLN A 48 1.06 7.72 -8.49
C GLN A 48 2.31 6.85 -8.63
N THR A 49 2.92 6.87 -9.82
CA THR A 49 4.21 6.23 -10.07
C THR A 49 5.32 6.82 -9.19
N CYS A 50 5.42 8.15 -9.14
CA CYS A 50 6.39 8.87 -8.31
C CYS A 50 6.19 8.64 -6.81
N LEU A 51 4.96 8.47 -6.35
CA LEU A 51 4.67 8.12 -4.94
C LEU A 51 4.99 6.66 -4.61
N SER A 52 4.90 5.73 -5.57
CA SER A 52 5.01 4.28 -5.35
C SER A 52 6.41 3.74 -5.62
N LEU A 53 7.05 4.08 -6.75
CA LEU A 53 8.34 3.53 -7.15
C LEU A 53 9.48 3.77 -6.14
N PRO A 54 9.56 4.92 -5.45
CA PRO A 54 10.61 5.14 -4.47
C PRO A 54 10.64 4.11 -3.34
N VAL A 55 9.50 3.47 -3.05
CA VAL A 55 9.43 2.40 -2.04
C VAL A 55 10.37 1.26 -2.40
N ILE A 56 10.49 0.92 -3.67
CA ILE A 56 11.38 -0.12 -4.18
C ILE A 56 12.84 0.17 -3.85
N PHE A 57 13.24 1.42 -4.01
CA PHE A 57 14.63 1.86 -3.82
C PHE A 57 14.99 2.15 -2.36
N PHE A 58 14.05 2.72 -1.60
CA PHE A 58 14.34 3.27 -0.27
C PHE A 58 13.93 2.37 0.89
N ALA A 59 12.92 1.47 0.75
CA ALA A 59 12.44 0.67 1.88
C ALA A 59 13.50 -0.30 2.42
N MET A 60 14.26 -0.99 1.54
CA MET A 60 15.31 -1.92 1.97
C MET A 60 16.53 -1.21 2.58
N PRO A 61 17.12 -0.17 1.93
CA PRO A 61 18.21 0.58 2.54
C PRO A 61 17.82 1.23 3.87
N ALA A 62 16.61 1.77 3.99
CA ALA A 62 16.13 2.37 5.23
C ALA A 62 15.99 1.35 6.37
N GLY A 63 15.54 0.13 6.08
CA GLY A 63 15.53 -0.97 7.03
C GLY A 63 16.94 -1.29 7.53
N ALA A 64 17.90 -1.42 6.62
CA ALA A 64 19.30 -1.68 6.94
C ALA A 64 19.94 -0.53 7.76
N LEU A 65 19.69 0.73 7.38
CA LEU A 65 20.16 1.91 8.12
C LEU A 65 19.53 1.97 9.52
N SER A 66 18.25 1.59 9.65
CA SER A 66 17.58 1.50 10.94
C SER A 66 18.22 0.45 11.88
N ASP A 67 18.68 -0.67 11.32
CA ASP A 67 19.39 -1.71 12.08
C ASP A 67 20.81 -1.29 12.47
N LEU A 68 21.50 -0.51 11.62
CA LEU A 68 22.87 -0.04 11.85
C LEU A 68 22.94 1.17 12.79
N PHE A 69 22.14 2.19 12.55
CA PHE A 69 22.22 3.48 13.24
C PHE A 69 21.09 3.69 14.25
N GLY A 70 20.15 2.75 14.30
CA GLY A 70 18.97 2.84 15.15
C GLY A 70 17.81 3.57 14.47
N ARG A 71 16.60 3.25 14.90
CA ARG A 71 15.35 3.75 14.30
C ARG A 71 15.21 5.26 14.24
N LYS A 72 15.68 5.94 15.31
CA LYS A 72 15.65 7.40 15.41
C LYS A 72 16.41 8.08 14.28
N ALA A 73 17.57 7.50 13.89
CA ALA A 73 18.42 8.03 12.84
C ALA A 73 17.79 7.96 11.44
N VAL A 74 16.75 7.14 11.24
CA VAL A 74 16.01 7.04 9.98
C VAL A 74 14.69 7.79 10.04
N VAL A 75 13.91 7.56 11.10
CA VAL A 75 12.55 8.11 11.22
C VAL A 75 12.55 9.64 11.32
N VAL A 76 13.45 10.21 12.15
CA VAL A 76 13.45 11.67 12.38
C VAL A 76 13.85 12.44 11.12
N PRO A 77 14.97 12.15 10.43
CA PRO A 77 15.33 12.87 9.20
C PRO A 77 14.31 12.69 8.08
N ALA A 78 13.77 11.47 7.89
CA ALA A 78 12.75 11.23 6.87
C ALA A 78 11.45 12.01 7.15
N GLN A 79 11.05 12.11 8.42
CA GLN A 79 9.87 12.88 8.80
C GLN A 79 10.12 14.39 8.71
N MET A 80 11.33 14.86 9.01
CA MET A 80 11.72 16.25 8.78
C MET A 80 11.68 16.59 7.29
N LEU A 81 12.16 15.69 6.43
CA LEU A 81 12.10 15.84 4.98
C LEU A 81 10.66 15.95 4.48
N ILE A 82 9.73 15.14 5.00
CA ILE A 82 8.30 15.24 4.66
C ILE A 82 7.76 16.62 5.00
N VAL A 83 8.02 17.12 6.21
CA VAL A 83 7.57 18.44 6.64
C VAL A 83 8.18 19.55 5.77
N LEU A 84 9.48 19.47 5.48
CA LEU A 84 10.17 20.46 4.63
C LEU A 84 9.56 20.49 3.23
N VAL A 85 9.33 19.33 2.62
CA VAL A 85 8.75 19.23 1.27
C VAL A 85 7.33 19.81 1.25
N VAL A 86 6.54 19.54 2.29
CA VAL A 86 5.19 20.12 2.42
C VAL A 86 5.26 21.65 2.49
N LEU A 87 6.17 22.20 3.28
CA LEU A 87 6.35 23.66 3.39
C LEU A 87 6.78 24.28 2.06
N LEU A 88 7.69 23.61 1.33
CA LEU A 88 8.11 24.07 -0.01
C LEU A 88 6.96 24.02 -1.01
N LEU A 89 6.15 22.95 -0.99
CA LEU A 89 4.95 22.85 -1.83
C LEU A 89 3.97 24.00 -1.53
N VAL A 90 3.71 24.28 -0.26
CA VAL A 90 2.83 25.37 0.16
C VAL A 90 3.38 26.72 -0.32
N TYR A 91 4.69 26.92 -0.19
CA TYR A 91 5.34 28.14 -0.68
C TYR A 91 5.14 28.32 -2.20
N LEU A 92 5.41 27.26 -3.01
CA LEU A 92 5.25 27.32 -4.46
C LEU A 92 3.79 27.49 -4.91
N ILE A 93 2.82 27.01 -4.13
CA ILE A 93 1.39 27.25 -4.38
C ILE A 93 1.04 28.72 -4.16
N ILE A 94 1.49 29.31 -3.06
CA ILE A 94 1.24 30.72 -2.72
C ILE A 94 1.93 31.65 -3.74
N ASP A 95 3.15 31.30 -4.13
CA ASP A 95 3.95 32.04 -5.13
C ASP A 95 3.46 31.81 -6.57
N GLN A 96 2.48 30.93 -6.79
CA GLN A 96 1.95 30.56 -8.11
C GLN A 96 3.02 30.03 -9.09
N SER A 97 4.15 29.53 -8.57
CA SER A 97 5.28 29.02 -9.34
C SER A 97 5.32 27.49 -9.45
N LEU A 98 4.33 26.82 -8.86
CA LEU A 98 4.23 25.35 -8.91
C LEU A 98 3.92 24.89 -10.34
N ASN A 99 4.72 23.94 -10.81
CA ASN A 99 4.57 23.33 -12.14
C ASN A 99 4.70 21.79 -12.07
N VAL A 100 4.42 21.11 -13.17
CA VAL A 100 4.44 19.65 -13.27
C VAL A 100 5.76 19.03 -12.79
N PRO A 101 6.97 19.47 -13.26
CA PRO A 101 8.24 18.95 -12.77
C PRO A 101 8.43 19.02 -11.26
N TRP A 102 8.10 20.16 -10.64
CA TRP A 102 8.20 20.31 -9.20
C TRP A 102 7.25 19.37 -8.46
N LEU A 103 6.00 19.28 -8.91
CA LEU A 103 5.01 18.40 -8.27
C LEU A 103 5.43 16.94 -8.32
N LEU A 104 5.95 16.46 -9.46
CA LEU A 104 6.48 15.11 -9.63
C LEU A 104 7.73 14.87 -8.76
N ALA A 105 8.66 15.81 -8.71
CA ALA A 105 9.84 15.73 -7.86
C ALA A 105 9.46 15.62 -6.38
N PHE A 106 8.52 16.43 -5.91
CA PHE A 106 8.04 16.35 -4.54
C PHE A 106 7.30 15.06 -4.26
N ALA A 107 6.45 14.58 -5.18
CA ALA A 107 5.79 13.28 -5.06
C ALA A 107 6.82 12.15 -4.89
N PHE A 108 7.89 12.15 -5.68
CA PHE A 108 8.97 11.17 -5.58
C PHE A 108 9.71 11.23 -4.24
N VAL A 109 10.08 12.43 -3.78
CA VAL A 109 10.76 12.63 -2.49
C VAL A 109 9.88 12.20 -1.33
N LEU A 110 8.58 12.55 -1.36
CA LEU A 110 7.61 12.16 -0.34
C LEU A 110 7.40 10.64 -0.30
N GLY A 111 7.28 9.99 -1.46
CA GLY A 111 7.22 8.53 -1.58
C GLY A 111 8.44 7.86 -0.94
N GLY A 112 9.65 8.34 -1.24
CA GLY A 112 10.91 7.85 -0.68
C GLY A 112 11.04 8.05 0.84
N ALA A 113 10.70 9.24 1.32
CA ALA A 113 10.70 9.55 2.74
C ALA A 113 9.72 8.66 3.51
N ARG A 114 8.50 8.49 3.00
CA ARG A 114 7.48 7.62 3.59
C ARG A 114 7.90 6.15 3.60
N ALA A 115 8.50 5.67 2.52
CA ALA A 115 9.05 4.33 2.41
C ALA A 115 10.12 4.05 3.49
N SER A 116 10.92 5.06 3.81
CA SER A 116 11.99 4.96 4.82
C SER A 116 11.45 4.89 6.25
N VAL A 117 10.35 5.59 6.54
CA VAL A 117 9.74 5.61 7.89
C VAL A 117 9.05 4.28 8.22
N SER A 118 8.33 3.69 7.27
CA SER A 118 7.38 2.60 7.52
C SER A 118 7.99 1.38 8.22
N PRO A 119 9.10 0.76 7.76
CA PRO A 119 9.65 -0.45 8.39
C PRO A 119 10.17 -0.19 9.80
N ALA A 120 10.88 0.92 9.98
CA ALA A 120 11.46 1.31 11.27
C ALA A 120 10.39 1.58 12.32
N TRP A 121 9.29 2.23 11.90
CA TRP A 121 8.19 2.58 12.78
C TRP A 121 7.34 1.38 13.18
N GLN A 122 6.96 0.53 12.22
CA GLN A 122 6.18 -0.70 12.51
C GLN A 122 6.90 -1.63 13.48
N SER A 123 8.22 -1.75 13.38
CA SER A 123 9.00 -2.59 14.28
C SER A 123 9.07 -2.03 15.71
N TYR A 124 8.73 -0.76 15.93
CA TYR A 124 8.86 -0.12 17.25
C TYR A 124 7.79 -0.59 18.25
N VAL A 125 6.60 -1.00 17.79
CA VAL A 125 5.54 -1.49 18.67
C VAL A 125 6.00 -2.63 19.58
N SER A 126 6.84 -3.53 19.10
CA SER A 126 7.37 -4.66 19.87
C SER A 126 8.29 -4.26 21.03
N HIS A 127 8.71 -2.97 21.09
CA HIS A 127 9.56 -2.44 22.16
C HIS A 127 8.80 -1.64 23.20
N ILE A 128 7.57 -1.23 22.88
CA ILE A 128 6.72 -0.41 23.75
C ILE A 128 5.82 -1.29 24.63
N VAL A 129 5.44 -2.46 24.09
CA VAL A 129 4.48 -3.34 24.77
C VAL A 129 5.10 -4.68 25.13
N PRO A 130 4.71 -5.29 26.28
CA PRO A 130 5.12 -6.64 26.65
C PRO A 130 4.64 -7.69 25.66
N LYS A 131 5.42 -8.78 25.51
CA LYS A 131 5.10 -9.89 24.59
C LYS A 131 3.65 -10.41 24.67
N PRO A 132 3.04 -10.62 25.86
CA PRO A 132 1.67 -11.16 25.95
C PRO A 132 0.59 -10.29 25.31
N VAL A 133 0.79 -8.96 25.25
CA VAL A 133 -0.19 -8.03 24.67
C VAL A 133 0.21 -7.52 23.28
N LEU A 134 1.37 -7.94 22.76
CA LEU A 134 1.90 -7.50 21.47
C LEU A 134 0.91 -7.77 20.31
N ARG A 135 0.28 -8.95 20.30
CA ARG A 135 -0.70 -9.30 19.25
C ARG A 135 -1.88 -8.34 19.24
N LYS A 136 -2.41 -7.97 20.42
CA LYS A 136 -3.49 -6.98 20.54
C LYS A 136 -3.05 -5.58 20.11
N ALA A 137 -1.81 -5.19 20.43
CA ALA A 137 -1.25 -3.90 20.03
C ALA A 137 -1.08 -3.79 18.51
N VAL A 138 -0.57 -4.84 17.86
CA VAL A 138 -0.43 -4.91 16.40
C VAL A 138 -1.82 -4.87 15.73
N SER A 139 -2.80 -5.61 16.25
CA SER A 139 -4.18 -5.56 15.75
C SER A 139 -4.79 -4.16 15.85
N LEU A 140 -4.64 -3.47 16.99
CA LEU A 140 -5.15 -2.11 17.16
C LEU A 140 -4.45 -1.12 16.22
N ASN A 141 -3.14 -1.30 15.97
CA ASN A 141 -2.39 -0.49 15.02
C ASN A 141 -2.91 -0.69 13.57
N SER A 142 -3.26 -1.92 13.21
CA SER A 142 -3.88 -2.23 11.91
C SER A 142 -5.26 -1.58 11.76
N VAL A 143 -6.07 -1.54 12.83
CA VAL A 143 -7.35 -0.81 12.83
C VAL A 143 -7.12 0.68 12.59
N GLY A 144 -6.18 1.31 13.30
CA GLY A 144 -5.84 2.72 13.10
C GLY A 144 -5.38 3.01 11.67
N PHE A 145 -4.54 2.15 11.10
CA PHE A 145 -4.08 2.27 9.71
C PHE A 145 -5.24 2.18 8.71
N ASN A 146 -6.15 1.22 8.88
CA ASN A 146 -7.31 1.08 7.98
C ASN A 146 -8.29 2.26 8.13
N LEU A 147 -8.52 2.75 9.34
CA LEU A 147 -9.32 3.96 9.56
C LEU A 147 -8.72 5.19 8.87
N ALA A 148 -7.39 5.39 9.00
CA ALA A 148 -6.70 6.47 8.31
C ALA A 148 -6.81 6.34 6.79
N ARG A 149 -6.71 5.13 6.26
CA ARG A 149 -6.83 4.84 4.83
C ARG A 149 -8.23 5.08 4.28
N THR A 150 -9.27 4.88 5.10
CA THR A 150 -10.67 5.09 4.70
C THR A 150 -11.08 6.56 4.85
N LEU A 151 -10.82 7.15 6.04
CA LEU A 151 -11.27 8.50 6.36
C LEU A 151 -10.36 9.58 5.76
N GLY A 152 -9.06 9.27 5.66
CA GLY A 152 -8.05 10.24 5.19
C GLY A 152 -8.34 10.81 3.81
N PRO A 153 -8.59 9.97 2.78
CA PRO A 153 -8.89 10.49 1.44
C PRO A 153 -10.19 11.30 1.39
N ALA A 154 -11.25 10.87 2.09
CA ALA A 154 -12.50 11.63 2.17
C ALA A 154 -12.29 13.00 2.82
N LEU A 155 -11.55 13.05 3.94
CA LEU A 155 -11.18 14.32 4.59
C LEU A 155 -10.24 15.14 3.71
N GLY A 156 -9.33 14.50 2.97
CA GLY A 156 -8.44 15.16 2.03
C GLY A 156 -9.20 15.88 0.92
N GLY A 157 -10.17 15.20 0.29
CA GLY A 157 -11.02 15.81 -0.74
C GLY A 157 -11.91 16.92 -0.19
N LEU A 158 -12.49 16.72 1.00
CA LEU A 158 -13.31 17.74 1.67
C LEU A 158 -12.49 19.00 2.01
N THR A 159 -11.33 18.82 2.66
CA THR A 159 -10.46 19.96 3.02
C THR A 159 -9.92 20.66 1.79
N LEU A 160 -9.62 19.92 0.74
CA LEU A 160 -9.15 20.49 -0.53
C LEU A 160 -10.24 21.34 -1.20
N GLY A 161 -11.49 20.89 -1.21
CA GLY A 161 -12.61 21.64 -1.75
C GLY A 161 -13.01 22.85 -0.93
N VAL A 162 -12.85 22.83 0.40
CA VAL A 162 -13.27 23.92 1.30
C VAL A 162 -12.14 24.89 1.59
N LEU A 163 -10.92 24.40 1.85
CA LEU A 163 -9.78 25.19 2.30
C LEU A 163 -8.77 25.47 1.18
N GLY A 164 -8.90 24.78 0.05
CA GLY A 164 -7.92 24.84 -1.04
C GLY A 164 -6.64 24.03 -0.78
N PRO A 165 -5.74 23.93 -1.79
CA PRO A 165 -4.58 23.05 -1.73
C PRO A 165 -3.54 23.44 -0.67
N ALA A 166 -3.26 24.74 -0.50
CA ALA A 166 -2.24 25.19 0.45
C ALA A 166 -2.58 24.83 1.90
N LEU A 167 -3.78 25.17 2.37
CA LEU A 167 -4.20 24.86 3.75
C LEU A 167 -4.39 23.36 3.98
N THR A 168 -4.85 22.61 2.98
CA THR A 168 -4.93 21.15 3.04
C THR A 168 -3.57 20.51 3.24
N LEU A 169 -2.54 21.00 2.53
CA LEU A 169 -1.17 20.53 2.71
C LEU A 169 -0.60 20.92 4.07
N VAL A 170 -0.87 22.14 4.56
CA VAL A 170 -0.49 22.55 5.92
C VAL A 170 -1.10 21.61 6.96
N LEU A 171 -2.41 21.32 6.86
CA LEU A 171 -3.08 20.36 7.74
C LEU A 171 -2.42 18.98 7.68
N SER A 172 -2.11 18.48 6.48
CA SER A 172 -1.43 17.20 6.30
C SER A 172 -0.05 17.16 6.95
N GLY A 173 0.71 18.25 6.82
CA GLY A 173 2.02 18.43 7.43
C GLY A 173 1.95 18.47 8.96
N LEU A 174 0.97 19.19 9.51
CA LEU A 174 0.71 19.22 10.96
C LEU A 174 0.38 17.82 11.50
N LEU A 175 -0.54 17.10 10.86
CA LEU A 175 -0.87 15.73 11.26
C LEU A 175 0.33 14.79 11.15
N SER A 176 1.17 14.94 10.12
CA SER A 176 2.39 14.16 9.95
C SER A 176 3.44 14.49 11.02
N SER A 177 3.50 15.73 11.50
CA SER A 177 4.48 16.18 12.50
C SER A 177 4.31 15.54 13.88
N PHE A 178 3.13 15.00 14.21
CA PHE A 178 2.92 14.23 15.44
C PHE A 178 3.86 13.03 15.54
N LEU A 179 4.14 12.37 14.40
CA LEU A 179 5.09 11.26 14.36
C LEU A 179 6.53 11.73 14.61
N LEU A 180 6.87 12.94 14.17
CA LEU A 180 8.17 13.57 14.47
C LEU A 180 8.36 13.81 15.97
N GLY A 181 7.32 14.31 16.65
CA GLY A 181 7.33 14.53 18.10
C GLY A 181 7.62 13.25 18.88
N VAL A 182 6.88 12.19 18.59
CA VAL A 182 7.11 10.87 19.23
C VAL A 182 8.44 10.24 18.74
N GLY A 183 8.82 10.43 17.48
CA GLY A 183 10.08 9.96 16.92
C GLY A 183 11.30 10.52 17.64
N ARG A 184 11.25 11.79 18.09
CA ARG A 184 12.31 12.41 18.88
C ARG A 184 12.51 11.76 20.26
N SER A 185 11.46 11.21 20.86
CA SER A 185 11.51 10.50 22.14
C SER A 185 12.02 9.06 22.02
N LEU A 186 12.23 8.54 20.79
CA LEU A 186 12.81 7.23 20.58
C LEU A 186 14.19 7.11 21.26
N PRO A 187 14.47 6.00 21.98
CA PRO A 187 15.76 5.82 22.59
C PRO A 187 16.88 5.77 21.52
N ARG A 188 17.97 6.46 21.78
CA ARG A 188 19.20 6.38 20.99
C ARG A 188 19.87 5.02 21.27
N ARG A 189 19.29 3.92 20.81
CA ARG A 189 19.98 2.63 20.84
C ARG A 189 20.96 2.58 19.67
N ARG A 190 22.22 2.31 19.96
CA ARG A 190 23.20 1.92 18.93
C ARG A 190 22.66 0.66 18.27
N GLY A 191 22.47 0.71 16.96
CA GLY A 191 22.06 -0.45 16.17
C GLY A 191 23.07 -1.61 16.36
N ARG A 192 22.61 -2.81 16.12
CA ARG A 192 23.46 -3.99 16.14
C ARG A 192 24.50 -3.83 15.02
N ARG A 193 25.80 -4.01 15.28
CA ARG A 193 26.84 -3.97 14.25
C ARG A 193 26.66 -5.17 13.30
N VAL A 194 25.78 -5.00 12.30
CA VAL A 194 25.61 -5.97 11.21
C VAL A 194 26.38 -5.43 10.02
N ARG A 195 27.25 -6.25 9.43
CA ARG A 195 28.01 -5.84 8.25
C ARG A 195 27.06 -5.68 7.06
N PRO A 196 27.12 -4.59 6.26
CA PRO A 196 26.22 -4.36 5.11
C PRO A 196 26.20 -5.54 4.13
N VAL A 197 27.34 -6.20 3.94
CA VAL A 197 27.47 -7.40 3.09
C VAL A 197 26.60 -8.57 3.59
N GLN A 198 26.43 -8.70 4.92
CA GLN A 198 25.56 -9.75 5.48
C GLN A 198 24.08 -9.46 5.24
N ILE A 199 23.70 -8.18 5.23
CA ILE A 199 22.33 -7.77 4.90
C ILE A 199 22.03 -8.13 3.45
N TRP A 200 22.91 -7.76 2.52
CA TRP A 200 22.74 -8.05 1.09
C TRP A 200 22.64 -9.54 0.78
N ARG A 201 23.61 -10.33 1.28
CA ARG A 201 23.57 -11.80 1.18
C ARG A 201 22.28 -12.40 1.73
N SER A 202 21.79 -11.84 2.81
CA SER A 202 20.60 -12.27 3.50
C SER A 202 19.31 -11.93 2.72
N VAL A 203 19.29 -10.78 2.01
CA VAL A 203 18.21 -10.41 1.07
C VAL A 203 18.23 -11.34 -0.13
N GLN A 204 19.39 -11.53 -0.76
CA GLN A 204 19.54 -12.46 -1.89
C GLN A 204 19.08 -13.89 -1.53
N ALA A 205 19.49 -14.41 -0.38
CA ALA A 205 19.07 -15.73 0.09
C ALA A 205 17.53 -15.82 0.25
N SER A 206 16.89 -14.73 0.69
CA SER A 206 15.43 -14.68 0.87
C SER A 206 14.70 -14.60 -0.46
N VAL A 207 15.23 -13.87 -1.44
CA VAL A 207 14.70 -13.81 -2.80
C VAL A 207 14.81 -15.18 -3.46
N ILE A 208 15.99 -15.82 -3.39
CA ILE A 208 16.21 -17.16 -3.95
C ILE A 208 15.28 -18.19 -3.29
N TYR A 209 15.15 -18.15 -1.95
CA TYR A 209 14.23 -19.00 -1.21
C TYR A 209 12.78 -18.82 -1.69
N SER A 210 12.33 -17.56 -1.78
CA SER A 210 10.97 -17.22 -2.20
C SER A 210 10.67 -17.62 -3.64
N TRP A 211 11.66 -17.53 -4.54
CA TRP A 211 11.48 -17.89 -5.95
C TRP A 211 11.55 -19.39 -6.22
N LYS A 212 12.29 -20.13 -5.40
CA LYS A 212 12.31 -21.61 -5.44
C LYS A 212 11.03 -22.25 -4.90
N ASP A 213 10.40 -21.61 -3.92
CA ASP A 213 9.13 -22.05 -3.38
C ASP A 213 7.98 -21.60 -4.29
N HIS A 214 7.32 -22.57 -4.95
CA HIS A 214 6.27 -22.28 -5.93
C HIS A 214 5.07 -21.55 -5.32
N ILE A 215 4.70 -21.84 -4.06
CA ILE A 215 3.56 -21.18 -3.38
C ILE A 215 3.88 -19.70 -3.16
N LEU A 216 5.07 -19.39 -2.65
CA LEU A 216 5.50 -18.02 -2.44
C LEU A 216 5.64 -17.25 -3.75
N ARG A 217 6.28 -17.86 -4.76
CA ARG A 217 6.43 -17.26 -6.09
C ARG A 217 5.07 -16.92 -6.70
N ASP A 218 4.15 -17.88 -6.69
CA ASP A 218 2.82 -17.69 -7.28
C ASP A 218 2.03 -16.62 -6.51
N ALA A 219 2.19 -16.51 -5.18
CA ALA A 219 1.61 -15.43 -4.39
C ALA A 219 2.19 -14.04 -4.77
N TYR A 220 3.51 -13.93 -5.00
CA TYR A 220 4.14 -12.69 -5.43
C TYR A 220 3.72 -12.26 -6.84
N VAL A 221 3.68 -13.19 -7.79
CA VAL A 221 3.20 -12.91 -9.14
C VAL A 221 1.73 -12.48 -9.11
N THR A 222 0.91 -13.16 -8.32
CA THR A 222 -0.52 -12.85 -8.15
C THR A 222 -0.72 -11.44 -7.62
N VAL A 223 -0.01 -11.06 -6.55
CA VAL A 223 -0.16 -9.71 -5.99
C VAL A 223 0.40 -8.64 -6.91
N GLY A 224 1.52 -8.90 -7.58
CA GLY A 224 2.10 -7.96 -8.55
C GLY A 224 1.15 -7.69 -9.71
N LEU A 225 0.60 -8.75 -10.31
CA LEU A 225 -0.37 -8.66 -11.40
C LEU A 225 -1.65 -7.94 -10.98
N PHE A 226 -2.17 -8.26 -9.79
CA PHE A 226 -3.36 -7.59 -9.25
C PHE A 226 -3.12 -6.10 -9.05
N ASN A 227 -1.99 -5.71 -8.44
CA ASN A 227 -1.67 -4.31 -8.21
C ASN A 227 -1.39 -3.57 -9.52
N PHE A 228 -0.66 -4.17 -10.46
CA PHE A 228 -0.44 -3.62 -11.78
C PHE A 228 -1.76 -3.26 -12.47
N SER A 229 -2.70 -4.19 -12.48
CA SER A 229 -3.99 -3.96 -13.15
C SER A 229 -4.92 -3.11 -12.29
N GLY A 230 -5.10 -3.45 -11.02
CA GLY A 230 -6.11 -2.83 -10.15
C GLY A 230 -5.84 -1.38 -9.77
N ILE A 231 -4.58 -0.91 -9.88
CA ILE A 231 -4.23 0.48 -9.55
C ILE A 231 -4.95 1.50 -10.47
N VAL A 232 -5.46 1.06 -11.62
CA VAL A 232 -6.22 1.91 -12.55
C VAL A 232 -7.31 2.70 -11.83
N ILE A 233 -8.03 2.04 -10.90
CA ILE A 233 -9.12 2.67 -10.14
C ILE A 233 -8.63 3.83 -9.29
N ILE A 234 -7.52 3.64 -8.60
CA ILE A 234 -6.96 4.62 -7.68
C ILE A 234 -6.25 5.75 -8.43
N SER A 235 -5.47 5.40 -9.46
CA SER A 235 -4.67 6.37 -10.22
C SER A 235 -5.52 7.28 -11.10
N LEU A 236 -6.61 6.77 -11.69
CA LEU A 236 -7.47 7.54 -12.59
C LEU A 236 -8.78 8.04 -11.94
N MET A 237 -8.98 7.76 -10.65
CA MET A 237 -10.19 8.21 -9.93
C MET A 237 -10.39 9.73 -9.93
N PRO A 238 -9.36 10.60 -9.82
CA PRO A 238 -9.60 12.03 -9.92
C PRO A 238 -10.11 12.45 -11.31
N LEU A 239 -9.69 11.76 -12.37
CA LEU A 239 -10.20 11.99 -13.72
C LEU A 239 -11.63 11.48 -13.91
N LEU A 240 -12.04 10.42 -13.21
CA LEU A 240 -13.44 10.02 -13.14
C LEU A 240 -14.31 11.09 -12.46
N ALA A 241 -13.79 11.72 -11.41
CA ALA A 241 -14.51 12.80 -10.73
C ALA A 241 -14.78 13.99 -11.65
N THR A 242 -13.84 14.35 -12.51
CA THR A 242 -14.01 15.43 -13.48
C THR A 242 -14.82 15.01 -14.70
N SER A 243 -14.55 13.86 -15.31
CA SER A 243 -15.15 13.45 -16.57
C SER A 243 -16.59 12.92 -16.46
N LEU A 244 -16.90 12.17 -15.39
CA LEU A 244 -18.20 11.53 -15.22
C LEU A 244 -19.16 12.35 -14.34
N PHE A 245 -18.59 13.09 -13.37
CA PHE A 245 -19.40 13.82 -12.39
C PHE A 245 -19.36 15.33 -12.61
N ASP A 246 -18.55 15.82 -13.54
CA ASP A 246 -18.27 17.26 -13.75
C ASP A 246 -18.01 17.98 -12.40
N ALA A 247 -17.20 17.35 -11.55
CA ALA A 247 -17.09 17.68 -10.14
C ALA A 247 -15.63 17.89 -9.69
N GLY A 248 -15.50 18.64 -8.61
CA GLY A 248 -14.22 19.00 -8.03
C GLY A 248 -13.64 17.95 -7.06
N SER A 249 -12.59 18.37 -6.34
CA SER A 249 -11.82 17.57 -5.38
C SER A 249 -12.67 16.91 -4.28
N MET A 250 -13.79 17.51 -3.91
CA MET A 250 -14.69 16.96 -2.90
C MET A 250 -15.27 15.61 -3.35
N VAL A 251 -15.74 15.50 -4.61
CA VAL A 251 -16.27 14.25 -5.15
C VAL A 251 -15.17 13.20 -5.31
N TYR A 252 -13.97 13.60 -5.74
CA TYR A 252 -12.81 12.71 -5.74
C TYR A 252 -12.56 12.12 -4.35
N GLY A 253 -12.56 12.94 -3.29
CA GLY A 253 -12.42 12.49 -1.91
C GLY A 253 -13.54 11.56 -1.47
N LEU A 254 -14.80 11.83 -1.85
CA LEU A 254 -15.94 10.96 -1.59
C LEU A 254 -15.81 9.60 -2.28
N LEU A 255 -15.42 9.57 -3.55
CA LEU A 255 -15.16 8.31 -4.28
C LEU A 255 -14.06 7.48 -3.62
N MET A 256 -12.99 8.12 -3.15
CA MET A 256 -11.96 7.47 -2.35
C MET A 256 -12.51 6.96 -1.01
N GLY A 257 -13.42 7.70 -0.38
CA GLY A 257 -14.15 7.26 0.82
C GLY A 257 -15.00 6.02 0.54
N VAL A 258 -15.70 5.98 -0.60
CA VAL A 258 -16.47 4.80 -1.05
C VAL A 258 -15.56 3.59 -1.23
N PHE A 259 -14.41 3.76 -1.87
CA PHE A 259 -13.41 2.68 -1.99
C PHE A 259 -12.94 2.19 -0.61
N GLY A 260 -12.67 3.11 0.32
CA GLY A 260 -12.25 2.79 1.68
C GLY A 260 -13.33 2.09 2.50
N THR A 261 -14.60 2.52 2.41
CA THR A 261 -15.73 1.84 3.06
C THR A 261 -15.96 0.45 2.50
N GLY A 262 -15.80 0.28 1.17
CA GLY A 262 -15.77 -1.03 0.53
C GLY A 262 -14.68 -1.93 1.12
N ALA A 263 -13.47 -1.40 1.34
CA ALA A 263 -12.38 -2.16 1.95
C ALA A 263 -12.72 -2.62 3.39
N ILE A 264 -13.35 -1.76 4.20
CA ILE A 264 -13.81 -2.16 5.56
C ILE A 264 -14.88 -3.25 5.46
N PHE A 265 -15.85 -3.10 4.57
CA PHE A 265 -16.87 -4.12 4.33
C PHE A 265 -16.25 -5.46 3.90
N GLY A 266 -15.28 -5.43 2.98
CA GLY A 266 -14.52 -6.61 2.56
C GLY A 266 -13.80 -7.29 3.72
N ALA A 267 -13.17 -6.54 4.63
CA ALA A 267 -12.56 -7.10 5.83
C ALA A 267 -13.60 -7.86 6.70
N PHE A 268 -14.78 -7.29 6.86
CA PHE A 268 -15.86 -7.90 7.63
C PHE A 268 -16.39 -9.19 6.97
N VAL A 269 -16.61 -9.15 5.66
CA VAL A 269 -17.03 -10.32 4.87
C VAL A 269 -15.98 -11.43 4.94
N GLN A 270 -14.71 -11.09 4.83
CA GLN A 270 -13.61 -12.04 4.88
C GLN A 270 -13.59 -12.86 6.18
N THR A 271 -13.90 -12.25 7.34
CA THR A 271 -13.91 -12.99 8.62
C THR A 271 -14.93 -14.14 8.64
N LYS A 272 -16.00 -14.03 7.87
CA LYS A 272 -17.07 -15.04 7.78
C LYS A 272 -16.81 -16.12 6.72
N PHE A 273 -16.20 -15.77 5.59
CA PHE A 273 -16.12 -16.61 4.41
C PHE A 273 -14.73 -17.20 4.13
N ALA A 274 -13.64 -16.59 4.60
CA ALA A 274 -12.28 -17.05 4.29
C ALA A 274 -11.93 -18.44 4.85
N LEU A 275 -12.62 -18.89 5.90
CA LEU A 275 -12.38 -20.18 6.54
C LEU A 275 -13.10 -21.37 5.84
N GLN A 276 -14.00 -21.11 4.91
CA GLN A 276 -14.87 -22.13 4.31
C GLN A 276 -14.47 -22.55 2.91
N VAL A 277 -13.54 -21.84 2.26
CA VAL A 277 -13.17 -22.02 0.85
C VAL A 277 -11.67 -22.18 0.70
N ASP A 278 -11.25 -23.05 -0.22
CA ASP A 278 -9.85 -23.13 -0.64
C ASP A 278 -9.31 -21.75 -1.06
N LEU A 279 -8.15 -21.38 -0.54
CA LEU A 279 -7.57 -20.05 -0.72
C LEU A 279 -7.37 -19.68 -2.21
N GLY A 280 -6.95 -20.63 -3.04
CA GLY A 280 -6.77 -20.36 -4.47
C GLY A 280 -8.08 -20.12 -5.21
N VAL A 281 -9.14 -20.86 -4.83
CA VAL A 281 -10.48 -20.65 -5.36
C VAL A 281 -11.01 -19.29 -4.90
N TYR A 282 -10.75 -18.93 -3.65
CA TYR A 282 -11.15 -17.64 -3.08
C TYR A 282 -10.47 -16.47 -3.81
N ILE A 283 -9.15 -16.50 -3.97
CA ILE A 283 -8.39 -15.46 -4.70
C ILE A 283 -8.87 -15.34 -6.14
N LYS A 284 -9.10 -16.44 -6.83
CA LYS A 284 -9.63 -16.46 -8.19
C LYS A 284 -11.02 -15.81 -8.29
N ARG A 285 -11.90 -16.05 -7.32
CA ARG A 285 -13.21 -15.38 -7.25
C ARG A 285 -13.04 -13.87 -7.07
N LEU A 286 -12.13 -13.44 -6.19
CA LEU A 286 -11.85 -12.02 -5.99
C LEU A 286 -11.35 -11.34 -7.28
N PHE A 287 -10.46 -11.99 -8.04
CA PHE A 287 -10.01 -11.49 -9.35
C PHE A 287 -11.18 -11.28 -10.30
N ARG A 288 -12.08 -12.26 -10.40
CA ARG A 288 -13.24 -12.19 -11.30
C ARG A 288 -14.25 -11.15 -10.89
N VAL A 289 -14.53 -11.03 -9.59
CA VAL A 289 -15.44 -10.00 -9.06
C VAL A 289 -14.85 -8.60 -9.29
N PHE A 290 -13.54 -8.44 -9.07
CA PHE A 290 -12.87 -7.18 -9.37
C PHE A 290 -12.87 -6.86 -10.87
N ALA A 291 -12.57 -7.84 -11.74
CA ALA A 291 -12.65 -7.65 -13.19
C ALA A 291 -14.07 -7.28 -13.64
N LEU A 292 -15.09 -7.94 -13.08
CA LEU A 292 -16.51 -7.62 -13.37
C LEU A 292 -16.85 -6.20 -12.95
N SER A 293 -16.40 -5.75 -11.76
CA SER A 293 -16.66 -4.38 -11.32
C SER A 293 -16.05 -3.33 -12.26
N LEU A 294 -14.84 -3.56 -12.76
CA LEU A 294 -14.21 -2.69 -13.76
C LEU A 294 -14.92 -2.75 -15.11
N SER A 295 -15.35 -3.96 -15.54
CA SER A 295 -16.07 -4.14 -16.79
C SER A 295 -17.41 -3.41 -16.78
N VAL A 296 -18.14 -3.46 -15.67
CA VAL A 296 -19.42 -2.73 -15.52
C VAL A 296 -19.18 -1.23 -15.55
N MET A 297 -18.14 -0.72 -14.90
CA MET A 297 -17.76 0.70 -14.97
C MET A 297 -17.36 1.14 -16.38
N PHE A 298 -16.81 0.23 -17.20
CA PHE A 298 -16.48 0.49 -18.60
C PHE A 298 -17.71 0.50 -19.52
N LEU A 299 -18.62 -0.47 -19.33
CA LEU A 299 -19.74 -0.70 -20.25
C LEU A 299 -20.98 0.17 -19.96
N VAL A 300 -21.12 0.62 -18.71
CA VAL A 300 -22.31 1.36 -18.27
C VAL A 300 -21.89 2.72 -17.75
N ASP A 301 -22.13 3.74 -18.53
CA ASP A 301 -21.87 5.14 -18.18
C ASP A 301 -22.94 5.67 -17.20
N SER A 302 -22.80 5.29 -15.93
CA SER A 302 -23.74 5.68 -14.88
C SER A 302 -23.01 5.92 -13.55
N VAL A 303 -23.41 6.99 -12.88
CA VAL A 303 -22.93 7.34 -11.53
C VAL A 303 -23.12 6.19 -10.55
N VAL A 304 -24.28 5.54 -10.57
CA VAL A 304 -24.60 4.45 -9.64
C VAL A 304 -23.70 3.25 -9.86
N THR A 305 -23.51 2.83 -11.11
CA THR A 305 -22.63 1.69 -11.43
C THR A 305 -21.18 1.97 -11.08
N THR A 306 -20.72 3.20 -11.28
CA THR A 306 -19.37 3.64 -10.91
C THR A 306 -19.16 3.60 -9.40
N VAL A 307 -20.09 4.14 -8.62
CA VAL A 307 -20.00 4.13 -7.13
C VAL A 307 -20.04 2.70 -6.59
N VAL A 308 -20.94 1.85 -7.10
CA VAL A 308 -21.01 0.43 -6.72
C VAL A 308 -19.74 -0.32 -7.14
N GLY A 309 -19.24 -0.08 -8.35
CA GLY A 309 -17.99 -0.67 -8.85
C GLY A 309 -16.78 -0.31 -7.99
N ILE A 310 -16.67 0.96 -7.58
CA ILE A 310 -15.60 1.44 -6.67
C ILE A 310 -15.70 0.76 -5.29
N PHE A 311 -16.91 0.64 -4.73
CA PHE A 311 -17.14 -0.04 -3.45
C PHE A 311 -16.74 -1.52 -3.50
N VAL A 312 -17.18 -2.23 -4.54
CA VAL A 312 -16.85 -3.65 -4.75
C VAL A 312 -15.33 -3.82 -4.95
N SER A 313 -14.72 -2.94 -5.72
CA SER A 313 -13.27 -2.96 -5.95
C SER A 313 -12.48 -2.74 -4.66
N GLY A 314 -12.89 -1.81 -3.81
CA GLY A 314 -12.30 -1.59 -2.49
C GLY A 314 -12.39 -2.83 -1.60
N SER A 315 -13.54 -3.52 -1.63
CA SER A 315 -13.73 -4.78 -0.90
C SER A 315 -12.76 -5.86 -1.37
N CYS A 316 -12.71 -6.11 -2.67
CA CYS A 316 -11.80 -7.11 -3.25
C CYS A 316 -10.32 -6.77 -2.99
N TRP A 317 -9.97 -5.48 -3.06
CA TRP A 317 -8.62 -4.99 -2.80
C TRP A 317 -8.09 -5.41 -1.43
N LEU A 318 -8.84 -5.12 -0.38
CA LEU A 318 -8.41 -5.48 0.98
C LEU A 318 -8.42 -7.00 1.19
N MET A 319 -9.48 -7.69 0.75
CA MET A 319 -9.61 -9.14 0.90
C MET A 319 -8.45 -9.88 0.26
N LEU A 320 -8.00 -9.46 -0.91
CA LEU A 320 -6.89 -10.07 -1.63
C LEU A 320 -5.55 -9.81 -0.93
N HIS A 321 -5.27 -8.55 -0.58
CA HIS A 321 -4.02 -8.20 0.10
C HIS A 321 -3.88 -8.90 1.44
N SER A 322 -4.94 -8.95 2.25
CA SER A 322 -4.90 -9.60 3.55
C SER A 322 -4.73 -11.11 3.42
N SER A 323 -5.39 -11.75 2.45
CA SER A 323 -5.27 -13.20 2.20
C SER A 323 -3.88 -13.60 1.74
N LEU A 324 -3.30 -12.87 0.77
CA LEU A 324 -1.94 -13.13 0.28
C LEU A 324 -0.88 -12.81 1.33
N SER A 325 -1.05 -11.73 2.10
CA SER A 325 -0.15 -11.41 3.21
C SER A 325 -0.16 -12.49 4.29
N ALA A 326 -1.34 -13.01 4.64
CA ALA A 326 -1.48 -14.11 5.59
C ALA A 326 -0.83 -15.40 5.07
N LEU A 327 -1.04 -15.75 3.80
CA LEU A 327 -0.40 -16.90 3.15
C LEU A 327 1.13 -16.82 3.27
N ILE A 328 1.71 -15.67 2.88
CA ILE A 328 3.15 -15.47 2.92
C ILE A 328 3.67 -15.55 4.35
N GLN A 329 2.97 -14.97 5.33
CA GLN A 329 3.37 -15.02 6.74
C GLN A 329 3.34 -16.42 7.34
N THR A 330 2.34 -17.22 6.99
CA THR A 330 2.16 -18.58 7.52
C THR A 330 3.03 -19.61 6.82
N HIS A 331 3.22 -19.47 5.50
CA HIS A 331 4.00 -20.40 4.70
C HIS A 331 5.52 -20.16 4.78
N SER A 332 5.95 -18.93 5.04
CA SER A 332 7.37 -18.59 5.13
C SER A 332 8.01 -19.13 6.40
N LYS A 333 9.21 -19.74 6.25
CA LYS A 333 10.03 -20.15 7.40
C LYS A 333 10.31 -18.91 8.27
N GLU A 334 10.29 -19.08 9.60
CA GLU A 334 10.43 -17.98 10.57
C GLU A 334 11.65 -17.08 10.31
N ARG A 335 12.78 -17.68 9.94
CA ARG A 335 14.02 -16.98 9.59
C ARG A 335 13.88 -16.00 8.42
N TYR A 336 12.99 -16.26 7.47
CA TYR A 336 12.80 -15.47 6.23
C TYR A 336 11.53 -14.63 6.22
N ARG A 337 10.62 -14.82 7.18
CA ARG A 337 9.26 -14.23 7.20
C ARG A 337 9.23 -12.72 6.98
N SER A 338 10.06 -11.96 7.69
CA SER A 338 10.09 -10.50 7.56
C SER A 338 10.53 -10.03 6.17
N ARG A 339 11.45 -10.78 5.54
CA ARG A 339 11.96 -10.46 4.20
C ARG A 339 10.99 -10.90 3.11
N CYS A 340 10.31 -12.02 3.30
CA CYS A 340 9.21 -12.43 2.43
C CYS A 340 8.10 -11.37 2.43
N GLN A 341 7.81 -10.79 3.59
CA GLN A 341 6.84 -9.69 3.69
C GLN A 341 7.35 -8.39 3.04
N ALA A 342 8.66 -8.11 3.10
CA ALA A 342 9.25 -6.98 2.38
C ALA A 342 9.18 -7.18 0.85
N LEU A 343 9.42 -8.41 0.36
CA LEU A 343 9.26 -8.74 -1.06
C LEU A 343 7.80 -8.63 -1.51
N PHE A 344 6.84 -8.99 -0.65
CA PHE A 344 5.41 -8.76 -0.89
C PHE A 344 5.09 -7.28 -1.10
N GLN A 345 5.62 -6.41 -0.24
CA GLN A 345 5.46 -4.96 -0.41
C GLN A 345 6.15 -4.44 -1.68
N PHE A 346 7.32 -4.98 -2.02
CA PHE A 346 8.01 -4.65 -3.27
C PHE A 346 7.13 -4.95 -4.49
N MET A 347 6.45 -6.11 -4.52
CA MET A 347 5.54 -6.47 -5.60
C MET A 347 4.29 -5.59 -5.64
N ILE A 348 3.75 -5.17 -4.49
CA ILE A 348 2.62 -4.23 -4.41
C ILE A 348 3.01 -2.88 -5.02
N PHE A 349 4.07 -2.26 -4.51
CA PHE A 349 4.46 -0.92 -4.94
C PHE A 349 5.05 -0.90 -6.35
N GLY A 350 5.74 -1.97 -6.76
CA GLY A 350 6.20 -2.16 -8.13
C GLY A 350 5.04 -2.27 -9.10
N GLY A 351 4.06 -3.12 -8.78
CA GLY A 351 2.83 -3.24 -9.56
C GLY A 351 2.06 -1.92 -9.64
N ASN A 352 1.88 -1.24 -8.51
CA ASN A 352 1.22 0.06 -8.47
C ASN A 352 1.93 1.12 -9.31
N GLY A 353 3.25 1.24 -9.17
CA GLY A 353 4.02 2.27 -9.88
C GLY A 353 4.03 2.06 -11.40
N ILE A 354 4.33 0.83 -11.85
CA ILE A 354 4.34 0.49 -13.28
C ILE A 354 2.92 0.54 -13.84
N GLY A 355 1.94 -0.01 -13.12
CA GLY A 355 0.55 -0.02 -13.54
C GLY A 355 -0.02 1.39 -13.70
N ALA A 356 0.22 2.29 -12.76
CA ALA A 356 -0.28 3.66 -12.83
C ALA A 356 0.25 4.41 -14.06
N LEU A 357 1.54 4.22 -14.41
CA LEU A 357 2.12 4.78 -15.62
C LEU A 357 1.45 4.22 -16.87
N VAL A 358 1.34 2.89 -16.95
CA VAL A 358 0.75 2.22 -18.13
C VAL A 358 -0.71 2.63 -18.31
N TRP A 359 -1.52 2.62 -17.25
CA TRP A 359 -2.93 3.00 -17.33
C TRP A 359 -3.13 4.49 -17.59
N GLY A 360 -2.23 5.34 -17.09
CA GLY A 360 -2.20 6.76 -17.45
C GLY A 360 -1.99 6.96 -18.96
N VAL A 361 -1.01 6.27 -19.55
CA VAL A 361 -0.74 6.32 -20.98
C VAL A 361 -1.90 5.74 -21.80
N VAL A 362 -2.49 4.61 -21.38
CA VAL A 362 -3.67 4.03 -22.07
C VAL A 362 -4.84 4.99 -22.01
N ALA A 363 -5.09 5.62 -20.87
CA ALA A 363 -6.19 6.59 -20.72
C ALA A 363 -5.96 7.85 -21.57
N GLY A 364 -4.72 8.32 -21.71
CA GLY A 364 -4.38 9.46 -22.55
C GLY A 364 -4.41 9.16 -24.05
N SER A 365 -4.06 7.91 -24.44
CA SER A 365 -4.07 7.50 -25.84
C SER A 365 -5.47 7.15 -26.36
N PHE A 366 -6.38 6.74 -25.47
CA PHE A 366 -7.76 6.35 -25.81
C PHE A 366 -8.74 7.15 -24.94
N THR A 367 -9.25 6.56 -23.88
CA THR A 367 -10.13 7.21 -22.89
C THR A 367 -9.88 6.64 -21.49
N VAL A 368 -10.31 7.39 -20.47
CA VAL A 368 -10.28 6.91 -19.08
C VAL A 368 -11.06 5.61 -18.93
N THR A 369 -12.24 5.53 -19.54
CA THR A 369 -13.10 4.33 -19.52
C THR A 369 -12.45 3.15 -20.23
N ALA A 370 -11.75 3.37 -21.37
CA ALA A 370 -11.02 2.31 -22.07
C ALA A 370 -9.90 1.70 -21.19
N ALA A 371 -9.21 2.51 -20.38
CA ALA A 371 -8.22 2.00 -19.45
C ALA A 371 -8.83 1.04 -18.41
N PHE A 372 -10.05 1.30 -17.93
CA PHE A 372 -10.78 0.36 -17.07
C PHE A 372 -11.12 -0.95 -17.79
N GLY A 373 -11.58 -0.88 -19.03
CA GLY A 373 -11.89 -2.07 -19.83
C GLY A 373 -10.67 -2.96 -20.10
N VAL A 374 -9.56 -2.36 -20.52
CA VAL A 374 -8.30 -3.11 -20.76
C VAL A 374 -7.76 -3.68 -19.45
N SER A 375 -7.82 -2.93 -18.36
CA SER A 375 -7.44 -3.42 -17.03
C SER A 375 -8.32 -4.57 -16.55
N ALA A 376 -9.65 -4.49 -16.79
CA ALA A 376 -10.56 -5.59 -16.49
C ALA A 376 -10.18 -6.88 -17.23
N LEU A 377 -9.83 -6.77 -18.51
CA LEU A 377 -9.34 -7.91 -19.29
C LEU A 377 -8.05 -8.49 -18.74
N THR A 378 -7.08 -7.65 -18.39
CA THR A 378 -5.80 -8.14 -17.80
C THR A 378 -6.00 -8.85 -16.47
N ILE A 379 -6.90 -8.35 -15.60
CA ILE A 379 -7.26 -9.04 -14.35
C ILE A 379 -8.00 -10.35 -14.63
N PHE A 380 -8.93 -10.34 -15.57
CA PHE A 380 -9.67 -11.56 -15.94
C PHE A 380 -8.73 -12.65 -16.45
N VAL A 381 -7.84 -12.32 -17.37
CA VAL A 381 -6.77 -13.23 -17.86
C VAL A 381 -5.87 -13.69 -16.71
N GLY A 382 -5.49 -12.77 -15.81
CA GLY A 382 -4.73 -13.10 -14.60
C GLY A 382 -5.41 -14.13 -13.70
N SER A 383 -6.74 -14.18 -13.69
CA SER A 383 -7.49 -15.18 -12.93
C SER A 383 -7.24 -16.62 -13.39
N PHE A 384 -6.86 -16.82 -14.65
CA PHE A 384 -6.47 -18.16 -15.17
C PHE A 384 -5.08 -18.57 -14.68
N TYR A 385 -4.15 -17.62 -14.57
CA TYR A 385 -2.85 -17.90 -13.96
C TYR A 385 -3.01 -18.38 -12.51
N VAL A 386 -3.83 -17.70 -11.71
CA VAL A 386 -4.14 -18.11 -10.33
C VAL A 386 -4.75 -19.51 -10.29
N PHE A 387 -5.61 -19.84 -11.24
CA PHE A 387 -6.22 -21.17 -11.34
C PHE A 387 -5.19 -22.25 -11.65
N TYR A 388 -4.26 -21.99 -12.55
CA TYR A 388 -3.21 -22.95 -12.91
C TYR A 388 -2.26 -23.21 -11.74
N SER A 389 -1.84 -22.17 -11.04
CA SER A 389 -0.96 -22.26 -9.88
C SER A 389 -1.60 -23.06 -8.72
N THR A 390 -2.89 -22.84 -8.47
CA THR A 390 -3.66 -23.58 -7.44
C THR A 390 -3.74 -25.08 -7.75
N ASN A 391 -4.00 -25.43 -9.00
CA ASN A 391 -4.06 -26.83 -9.41
C ASN A 391 -2.69 -27.51 -9.34
N ARG A 392 -1.61 -26.79 -9.63
CA ARG A 392 -0.25 -27.29 -9.49
C ARG A 392 0.10 -27.56 -8.02
N ALA A 393 -0.26 -26.65 -7.11
CA ALA A 393 -0.04 -26.83 -5.67
C ALA A 393 -0.77 -28.07 -5.10
N ARG A 394 -1.97 -28.39 -5.61
CA ARG A 394 -2.71 -29.58 -5.23
C ARG A 394 -2.10 -30.88 -5.74
N ARG A 395 -1.36 -30.85 -6.85
CA ARG A 395 -0.72 -32.03 -7.46
C ARG A 395 0.68 -32.33 -6.90
N SER A 396 1.29 -31.37 -6.22
CA SER A 396 2.61 -31.55 -5.58
C SER A 396 2.41 -32.22 -4.21
N PRO A 397 3.08 -33.36 -3.91
CA PRO A 397 2.99 -33.99 -2.60
C PRO A 397 3.48 -33.01 -1.52
N PRO A 398 2.90 -33.01 -0.32
CA PRO A 398 3.32 -32.14 0.77
C PRO A 398 4.81 -32.39 1.09
N SER A 399 5.58 -31.31 1.14
CA SER A 399 7.04 -31.31 1.35
C SER A 399 7.49 -32.01 2.65
N THR A 400 6.57 -32.29 3.57
CA THR A 400 6.78 -33.08 4.79
C THR A 400 7.07 -34.55 4.54
N GLN A 401 6.65 -35.13 3.42
CA GLN A 401 6.93 -36.57 3.12
C GLN A 401 8.34 -36.78 2.53
N ILE A 402 8.96 -35.75 1.94
CA ILE A 402 10.31 -35.88 1.41
C ILE A 402 11.36 -35.80 2.54
N SER A 403 11.09 -35.06 3.60
CA SER A 403 11.98 -34.98 4.78
C SER A 403 12.00 -36.27 5.57
N SER A 404 10.84 -36.93 5.74
CA SER A 404 10.78 -38.22 6.47
C SER A 404 11.34 -39.40 5.66
N ALA A 405 11.32 -39.35 4.32
CA ALA A 405 11.93 -40.35 3.46
C ALA A 405 13.48 -40.24 3.43
N LEU A 406 14.02 -39.05 3.64
CA LEU A 406 15.47 -38.81 3.73
C LEU A 406 16.05 -39.10 5.14
N GLU A 407 15.23 -38.99 6.19
CA GLU A 407 15.63 -39.33 7.56
C GLU A 407 15.58 -40.86 7.83
N ASN A 408 14.74 -41.60 7.10
CA ASN A 408 14.63 -43.08 7.25
C ASN A 408 15.54 -43.88 6.30
N GLY A 409 16.38 -43.21 5.53
CA GLY A 409 17.28 -43.80 4.53
C GLY A 409 18.76 -43.80 4.88
N SER A 410 19.13 -43.79 6.18
CA SER A 410 20.51 -44.06 6.59
C SER A 410 20.66 -45.59 6.79
N PRO A 411 21.42 -46.30 5.95
CA PRO A 411 21.83 -47.65 6.28
C PRO A 411 22.90 -47.63 7.37
N GLU A 412 22.83 -48.64 8.24
CA GLU A 412 23.83 -49.02 9.24
C GLU A 412 25.25 -49.13 8.64
#